data_0363ec7154b298a3fd41e86162a5e4e0
#
_entry.id   0363ec7154b298a3fd41e86162a5e4e0
#
_cell.length_a   1.000
_cell.length_b   1.000
_cell.length_c   1.000
_cell.angle_alpha   90.00
_cell.angle_beta   90.00
_cell.angle_gamma   90.00
#
_symmetry.space_group_name_H-M   'P 1'
#
loop_
_entity.id
_entity.type
_entity.pdbx_description
1 polymer ?
#
loop_
_entity_poly.entity_id
_entity_poly.type
_entity_poly.pdbx_seq_one_letter_code
_entity_poly.pdbx_strand_id
1 'polypeptide(L)'
;MMTLTDAQPPHATYQPHAPFHHTSMTGLHDSRIWKLHQPAVDASSQCQLNGIPMQALHDILIKRNLSALFQPVMDLSNGMFLGFEGLIRGPADGPLHSPVNLFGAARQQGLTLEVEMLCRQVVLESFIAQKLPGKIFLNISPETLTHPSFK
;
A
#
# COMPACT_ATOMS: atom_id res chain seq x y z
N MET A 1 -18.83 -29.02 -44.94
CA MET A 1 -18.95 -29.58 -43.59
C MET A 1 -17.53 -29.63 -43.02
N MET A 2 -17.08 -28.54 -42.42
CA MET A 2 -15.74 -28.41 -41.85
C MET A 2 -15.87 -28.41 -40.30
N THR A 3 -15.28 -29.41 -39.67
CA THR A 3 -15.21 -29.57 -38.24
C THR A 3 -14.11 -28.69 -37.67
N LEU A 4 -14.46 -27.74 -36.81
CA LEU A 4 -13.52 -26.94 -36.00
C LEU A 4 -13.00 -27.83 -34.87
N THR A 5 -11.69 -28.06 -34.88
CA THR A 5 -10.97 -28.78 -33.83
C THR A 5 -10.69 -27.79 -32.68
N ASP A 6 -11.23 -28.06 -31.51
CA ASP A 6 -10.94 -27.36 -30.27
C ASP A 6 -9.45 -27.48 -29.91
N ALA A 7 -8.71 -26.39 -30.00
CA ALA A 7 -7.36 -26.29 -29.49
C ALA A 7 -7.44 -25.73 -28.03
N GLN A 8 -7.27 -26.62 -27.09
CA GLN A 8 -7.14 -26.29 -25.67
C GLN A 8 -5.79 -25.59 -25.42
N PRO A 9 -5.73 -24.44 -24.70
CA PRO A 9 -4.46 -23.80 -24.41
C PRO A 9 -3.62 -24.66 -23.45
N PRO A 10 -2.28 -24.61 -23.53
CA PRO A 10 -1.40 -25.43 -22.69
C PRO A 10 -1.52 -24.99 -21.21
N HIS A 11 -1.78 -25.97 -20.36
CA HIS A 11 -1.71 -25.82 -18.91
C HIS A 11 -0.26 -25.47 -18.50
N ALA A 12 -0.04 -24.23 -18.09
CA ALA A 12 1.20 -23.84 -17.43
C ALA A 12 1.22 -24.48 -16.04
N THR A 13 1.96 -25.57 -15.89
CA THR A 13 2.27 -26.17 -14.59
C THR A 13 3.19 -25.24 -13.81
N TYR A 14 2.65 -24.66 -12.75
CA TYR A 14 3.43 -23.91 -11.76
C TYR A 14 4.41 -24.88 -11.06
N GLN A 15 5.71 -24.73 -11.34
CA GLN A 15 6.75 -25.36 -10.54
C GLN A 15 7.21 -24.38 -9.46
N PRO A 16 7.12 -24.76 -8.19
CA PRO A 16 7.69 -23.93 -7.11
C PRO A 16 9.22 -23.94 -7.22
N HIS A 17 9.80 -22.78 -7.47
CA HIS A 17 11.25 -22.58 -7.45
C HIS A 17 11.81 -22.88 -6.07
N ALA A 18 13.01 -23.47 -6.07
CA ALA A 18 13.80 -23.89 -4.92
C ALA A 18 13.96 -22.82 -3.82
N PRO A 19 14.21 -23.22 -2.57
CA PRO A 19 14.29 -22.31 -1.43
C PRO A 19 15.43 -21.31 -1.62
N PHE A 20 15.12 -20.03 -1.37
CA PHE A 20 16.09 -18.95 -1.34
C PHE A 20 17.15 -19.25 -0.29
N HIS A 21 18.40 -19.37 -0.73
CA HIS A 21 19.56 -19.41 0.14
C HIS A 21 19.62 -18.08 0.92
N HIS A 22 19.61 -18.18 2.24
CA HIS A 22 19.89 -17.10 3.17
C HIS A 22 21.34 -16.61 2.93
N THR A 23 21.49 -15.60 2.10
CA THR A 23 22.71 -14.79 2.09
C THR A 23 22.57 -13.76 3.20
N SER A 24 23.41 -13.89 4.21
CA SER A 24 23.55 -12.94 5.33
C SER A 24 23.71 -11.51 4.79
N MET A 25 22.69 -10.70 4.95
CA MET A 25 22.76 -9.24 4.73
C MET A 25 23.29 -8.56 5.99
N THR A 26 24.58 -8.71 6.27
CA THR A 26 25.31 -7.80 7.13
C THR A 26 25.87 -6.67 6.28
N GLY A 27 25.33 -5.48 6.43
CA GLY A 27 25.90 -4.25 5.88
C GLY A 27 25.18 -3.68 4.68
N LEU A 28 24.14 -2.87 4.93
CA LEU A 28 23.74 -1.75 4.11
C LEU A 28 22.74 -0.89 4.93
N HIS A 29 23.28 -0.27 5.97
CA HIS A 29 22.62 0.85 6.65
C HIS A 29 22.93 2.11 5.82
N ASP A 30 22.52 2.15 4.54
CA ASP A 30 22.58 3.39 3.78
C ASP A 30 21.24 4.13 3.93
N SER A 31 21.22 5.03 4.92
CA SER A 31 20.10 5.92 5.21
C SER A 31 19.73 6.86 4.03
N ARG A 32 20.38 6.71 2.87
CA ARG A 32 20.14 7.52 1.68
C ARG A 32 19.15 6.92 0.70
N ILE A 33 18.94 5.60 0.75
CA ILE A 33 18.06 4.92 -0.24
C ILE A 33 16.57 5.15 0.08
N TRP A 34 16.19 5.23 1.34
CA TRP A 34 14.79 5.46 1.71
C TRP A 34 14.31 6.91 1.50
N LYS A 35 15.24 7.89 1.45
CA LYS A 35 14.90 9.29 1.14
C LYS A 35 14.41 9.51 -0.30
N LEU A 36 14.68 8.58 -1.20
CA LEU A 36 14.29 8.69 -2.61
C LEU A 36 12.80 8.36 -2.86
N HIS A 37 12.11 7.75 -1.89
CA HIS A 37 10.68 7.40 -2.02
C HIS A 37 9.76 8.19 -1.10
N GLN A 38 10.28 9.14 -0.32
CA GLN A 38 9.41 10.12 0.31
C GLN A 38 9.17 11.25 -0.73
N PRO A 39 7.92 11.51 -1.13
CA PRO A 39 7.64 12.77 -1.81
C PRO A 39 8.14 13.86 -0.87
N ALA A 40 9.01 14.73 -1.37
CA ALA A 40 9.46 15.90 -0.63
C ALA A 40 8.19 16.56 -0.09
N VAL A 41 8.03 16.56 1.24
CA VAL A 41 6.92 17.28 1.87
C VAL A 41 7.31 18.73 1.72
N ASP A 42 6.88 19.30 0.59
CA ASP A 42 7.06 20.71 0.28
C ASP A 42 6.44 21.53 1.42
N ALA A 43 7.12 22.60 1.82
CA ALA A 43 6.62 23.53 2.84
C ALA A 43 5.20 24.07 2.50
N SER A 44 4.82 24.05 1.21
CA SER A 44 3.46 24.34 0.75
C SER A 44 2.43 23.31 1.24
N SER A 45 2.82 22.03 1.41
CA SER A 45 1.95 20.99 1.94
C SER A 45 1.67 21.16 3.43
N GLN A 46 2.61 21.73 4.19
CA GLN A 46 2.39 22.05 5.61
C GLN A 46 1.40 23.22 5.79
N CYS A 47 1.38 24.16 4.86
CA CYS A 47 0.44 25.29 4.92
C CYS A 47 -1.02 24.85 4.67
N GLN A 48 -1.25 23.77 3.93
CA GLN A 48 -2.61 23.24 3.66
C GLN A 48 -3.18 22.45 4.84
N LEU A 49 -2.34 21.97 5.78
CA LEU A 49 -2.80 21.18 6.92
C LEU A 49 -3.28 22.06 8.11
N ASN A 50 -2.92 23.34 8.13
CA ASN A 50 -3.27 24.25 9.22
C ASN A 50 -4.77 24.60 9.34
N GLY A 51 -5.61 24.07 8.45
CA GLY A 51 -7.06 24.26 8.49
C GLY A 51 -7.88 22.97 8.60
N ILE A 52 -7.22 21.79 8.73
CA ILE A 52 -7.94 20.52 8.82
C ILE A 52 -8.44 20.30 10.25
N PRO A 53 -9.76 20.23 10.49
CA PRO A 53 -10.28 20.02 11.82
C PRO A 53 -9.80 18.67 12.38
N MET A 54 -9.41 18.64 13.64
CA MET A 54 -9.06 17.41 14.38
C MET A 54 -10.17 16.35 14.24
N GLN A 55 -11.42 16.80 14.25
CA GLN A 55 -12.60 15.96 14.10
C GLN A 55 -12.62 15.16 12.79
N ALA A 56 -12.10 15.71 11.69
CA ALA A 56 -12.11 15.03 10.38
C ALA A 56 -11.32 13.71 10.40
N LEU A 57 -10.18 13.66 11.08
CA LEU A 57 -9.40 12.45 11.23
C LEU A 57 -10.06 11.44 12.18
N HIS A 58 -10.60 11.91 13.30
CA HIS A 58 -11.36 11.07 14.23
C HIS A 58 -12.58 10.44 13.56
N ASP A 59 -13.28 11.19 12.73
CA ASP A 59 -14.41 10.68 11.94
C ASP A 59 -13.99 9.54 11.00
N ILE A 60 -12.82 9.66 10.37
CA ILE A 60 -12.26 8.59 9.54
C ILE A 60 -11.97 7.33 10.37
N LEU A 61 -11.34 7.48 11.55
CA LEU A 61 -11.02 6.35 12.41
C LEU A 61 -12.29 5.62 12.90
N ILE A 62 -13.34 6.37 13.24
CA ILE A 62 -14.60 5.79 13.74
C ILE A 62 -15.43 5.18 12.62
N LYS A 63 -15.62 5.92 11.51
CA LYS A 63 -16.50 5.51 10.41
C LYS A 63 -15.83 4.61 9.39
N ARG A 64 -14.49 4.49 9.44
CA ARG A 64 -13.68 3.71 8.50
C ARG A 64 -13.92 4.06 7.03
N ASN A 65 -14.30 5.31 6.74
CA ASN A 65 -14.65 5.79 5.41
C ASN A 65 -13.40 6.08 4.54
N LEU A 66 -12.58 5.06 4.40
CA LEU A 66 -11.43 5.02 3.51
C LEU A 66 -11.74 4.14 2.30
N SER A 67 -11.06 4.39 1.20
CA SER A 67 -11.11 3.53 0.02
C SER A 67 -9.71 3.13 -0.42
N ALA A 68 -9.60 1.93 -1.04
CA ALA A 68 -8.35 1.43 -1.59
C ALA A 68 -8.40 1.43 -3.11
N LEU A 69 -7.34 1.94 -3.74
CA LEU A 69 -7.03 1.75 -5.15
C LEU A 69 -5.93 0.72 -5.29
N PHE A 70 -5.88 0.03 -6.42
CA PHE A 70 -4.90 -1.01 -6.67
C PHE A 70 -4.14 -0.73 -7.95
N GLN A 71 -2.81 -0.63 -7.83
CA GLN A 71 -1.92 -0.42 -8.96
C GLN A 71 -1.19 -1.72 -9.28
N PRO A 72 -1.25 -2.21 -10.55
CA PRO A 72 -0.54 -3.42 -10.93
C PRO A 72 0.97 -3.28 -10.78
N VAL A 73 1.62 -4.33 -10.26
CA VAL A 73 3.07 -4.44 -10.12
C VAL A 73 3.57 -5.53 -11.06
N MET A 74 4.53 -5.18 -11.91
CA MET A 74 5.13 -6.07 -12.91
C MET A 74 6.61 -6.32 -12.60
N ASP A 75 7.07 -7.53 -12.84
CA ASP A 75 8.50 -7.84 -12.88
C ASP A 75 9.08 -7.40 -14.22
N LEU A 76 9.95 -6.40 -14.22
CA LEU A 76 10.54 -5.84 -15.44
C LEU A 76 11.56 -6.78 -16.11
N SER A 77 12.08 -7.77 -15.38
CA SER A 77 13.07 -8.70 -15.93
C SER A 77 12.46 -9.70 -16.92
N ASN A 78 11.18 -10.03 -16.74
CA ASN A 78 10.49 -11.05 -17.52
C ASN A 78 9.07 -10.63 -17.96
N GLY A 79 8.63 -9.42 -17.61
CA GLY A 79 7.30 -8.91 -17.95
C GLY A 79 6.14 -9.60 -17.23
N MET A 80 6.42 -10.36 -16.17
CA MET A 80 5.39 -11.11 -15.45
C MET A 80 4.65 -10.22 -14.43
N PHE A 81 3.34 -10.45 -14.33
CA PHE A 81 2.52 -9.83 -13.31
C PHE A 81 2.84 -10.43 -11.93
N LEU A 82 3.11 -9.56 -10.94
CA LEU A 82 3.41 -9.96 -9.56
C LEU A 82 2.22 -9.81 -8.62
N GLY A 83 1.44 -8.75 -8.78
CA GLY A 83 0.35 -8.43 -7.88
C GLY A 83 -0.05 -6.97 -7.96
N PHE A 84 -0.52 -6.42 -6.84
CA PHE A 84 -0.99 -5.04 -6.77
C PHE A 84 -0.38 -4.30 -5.58
N GLU A 85 -0.07 -3.04 -5.77
CA GLU A 85 0.17 -2.11 -4.68
C GLU A 85 -1.17 -1.52 -4.22
N GLY A 86 -1.42 -1.59 -2.91
CA GLY A 86 -2.60 -0.98 -2.29
C GLY A 86 -2.34 0.48 -1.93
N LEU A 87 -3.14 1.37 -2.51
CA LEU A 87 -3.05 2.82 -2.36
C LEU A 87 -4.31 3.35 -1.68
N ILE A 88 -4.16 3.84 -0.45
CA ILE A 88 -5.28 4.35 0.33
C ILE A 88 -5.74 5.73 -0.14
N ARG A 89 -7.04 6.01 0.03
CA ARG A 89 -7.66 7.32 -0.17
C ARG A 89 -8.63 7.60 0.97
N GLY A 90 -8.62 8.83 1.47
CA GLY A 90 -9.65 9.33 2.37
C GLY A 90 -10.96 9.64 1.64
N PRO A 91 -11.96 10.19 2.33
CA PRO A 91 -13.24 10.57 1.75
C PRO A 91 -13.06 11.49 0.53
N ALA A 92 -13.76 11.18 -0.58
CA ALA A 92 -13.57 11.86 -1.87
C ALA A 92 -13.74 13.38 -1.80
N ASP A 93 -14.72 13.84 -1.04
CA ASP A 93 -15.06 15.26 -0.94
C ASP A 93 -14.41 15.93 0.29
N GLY A 94 -13.44 15.26 0.92
CA GLY A 94 -12.83 15.73 2.16
C GLY A 94 -11.39 16.23 2.00
N PRO A 95 -10.94 17.10 2.93
CA PRO A 95 -9.57 17.61 2.94
C PRO A 95 -8.52 16.52 3.14
N LEU A 96 -8.92 15.36 3.66
CA LEU A 96 -8.05 14.19 3.91
C LEU A 96 -8.10 13.14 2.80
N HIS A 97 -8.62 13.50 1.60
CA HIS A 97 -8.70 12.57 0.47
C HIS A 97 -7.32 12.06 0.04
N SER A 98 -6.34 12.95 -0.07
CA SER A 98 -4.99 12.55 -0.46
C SER A 98 -4.26 11.84 0.69
N PRO A 99 -3.44 10.80 0.39
CA PRO A 99 -2.60 10.15 1.40
C PRO A 99 -1.68 11.13 2.12
N VAL A 100 -1.13 12.13 1.41
CA VAL A 100 -0.26 13.14 1.99
C VAL A 100 -0.96 13.91 3.10
N ASN A 101 -2.18 14.37 2.87
CA ASN A 101 -2.97 15.10 3.86
C ASN A 101 -3.39 14.17 5.01
N LEU A 102 -3.83 12.95 4.69
CA LEU A 102 -4.26 11.96 5.68
C LEU A 102 -3.14 11.64 6.69
N PHE A 103 -1.97 11.25 6.19
CA PHE A 103 -0.82 10.91 7.04
C PHE A 103 -0.17 12.16 7.67
N GLY A 104 -0.24 13.31 7.00
CA GLY A 104 0.19 14.59 7.58
C GLY A 104 -0.64 14.96 8.80
N ALA A 105 -1.96 14.87 8.71
CA ALA A 105 -2.88 15.11 9.83
C ALA A 105 -2.69 14.08 10.95
N ALA A 106 -2.50 12.80 10.60
CA ALA A 106 -2.23 11.74 11.56
C ALA A 106 -0.96 12.03 12.40
N ARG A 107 0.11 12.43 11.71
CA ARG A 107 1.36 12.80 12.39
C ARG A 107 1.21 13.99 13.33
N GLN A 108 0.52 15.05 12.88
CA GLN A 108 0.27 16.24 13.71
C GLN A 108 -0.56 15.93 14.95
N GLN A 109 -1.46 14.96 14.89
CA GLN A 109 -2.34 14.57 15.99
C GLN A 109 -1.80 13.39 16.82
N GLY A 110 -0.62 12.86 16.51
CA GLY A 110 -0.04 11.70 17.20
C GLY A 110 -0.80 10.39 16.97
N LEU A 111 -1.56 10.27 15.86
CA LEU A 111 -2.41 9.13 15.51
C LEU A 111 -1.86 8.35 14.31
N THR A 112 -0.56 8.43 14.04
CA THR A 112 0.07 7.80 12.87
C THR A 112 -0.14 6.28 12.87
N LEU A 113 0.07 5.63 14.00
CA LEU A 113 -0.06 4.17 14.12
C LEU A 113 -1.49 3.72 13.85
N GLU A 114 -2.47 4.37 14.49
CA GLU A 114 -3.90 4.03 14.36
C GLU A 114 -4.37 4.18 12.91
N VAL A 115 -3.97 5.28 12.27
CA VAL A 115 -4.31 5.55 10.87
C VAL A 115 -3.65 4.53 9.95
N GLU A 116 -2.36 4.21 10.12
CA GLU A 116 -1.68 3.23 9.31
C GLU A 116 -2.26 1.82 9.49
N MET A 117 -2.62 1.44 10.71
CA MET A 117 -3.27 0.14 10.96
C MET A 117 -4.62 0.07 10.27
N LEU A 118 -5.44 1.12 10.37
CA LEU A 118 -6.73 1.18 9.68
C LEU A 118 -6.56 1.12 8.16
N CYS A 119 -5.62 1.89 7.60
CA CYS A 119 -5.34 1.91 6.17
C CYS A 119 -4.98 0.51 5.64
N ARG A 120 -4.08 -0.19 6.32
CA ARG A 120 -3.70 -1.57 5.94
C ARG A 120 -4.87 -2.52 6.00
N GLN A 121 -5.69 -2.43 7.05
CA GLN A 121 -6.87 -3.26 7.18
C GLN A 121 -7.85 -3.03 6.03
N VAL A 122 -8.16 -1.78 5.70
CA VAL A 122 -9.05 -1.43 4.59
C VAL A 122 -8.50 -1.91 3.25
N VAL A 123 -7.19 -1.78 3.01
CA VAL A 123 -6.55 -2.29 1.78
C VAL A 123 -6.68 -3.81 1.69
N LEU A 124 -6.38 -4.54 2.76
CA LEU A 124 -6.49 -6.01 2.79
C LEU A 124 -7.93 -6.48 2.59
N GLU A 125 -8.88 -5.90 3.31
CA GLU A 125 -10.30 -6.21 3.18
C GLU A 125 -10.80 -5.97 1.74
N SER A 126 -10.41 -4.83 1.16
CA SER A 126 -10.77 -4.47 -0.23
C SER A 126 -10.13 -5.41 -1.27
N PHE A 127 -8.87 -5.81 -1.07
CA PHE A 127 -8.17 -6.75 -1.93
C PHE A 127 -8.88 -8.11 -1.96
N ILE A 128 -9.23 -8.62 -0.79
CA ILE A 128 -9.94 -9.90 -0.62
C ILE A 128 -11.35 -9.80 -1.24
N ALA A 129 -12.09 -8.74 -0.94
CA ALA A 129 -13.45 -8.54 -1.43
C ALA A 129 -13.52 -8.48 -2.97
N GLN A 130 -12.52 -7.86 -3.61
CA GLN A 130 -12.42 -7.78 -5.07
C GLN A 130 -11.82 -9.04 -5.70
N LYS A 131 -11.39 -10.03 -4.90
CA LYS A 131 -10.77 -11.28 -5.37
C LYS A 131 -9.60 -11.03 -6.33
N LEU A 132 -8.79 -10.02 -6.04
CA LEU A 132 -7.66 -9.66 -6.89
C LEU A 132 -6.59 -10.76 -6.85
N PRO A 133 -6.01 -11.13 -8.02
CA PRO A 133 -4.99 -12.18 -8.08
C PRO A 133 -3.60 -11.67 -7.66
N GLY A 134 -2.70 -12.61 -7.38
CA GLY A 134 -1.30 -12.32 -7.11
C GLY A 134 -1.03 -11.87 -5.68
N LYS A 135 0.03 -11.09 -5.50
CA LYS A 135 0.49 -10.58 -4.21
C LYS A 135 -0.09 -9.19 -3.93
N ILE A 136 -0.23 -8.85 -2.66
CA ILE A 136 -0.51 -7.48 -2.25
C ILE A 136 0.76 -6.84 -1.68
N PHE A 137 1.07 -5.63 -2.15
CA PHE A 137 2.16 -4.79 -1.65
C PHE A 137 1.55 -3.67 -0.81
N LEU A 138 2.04 -3.53 0.41
CA LEU A 138 1.54 -2.55 1.37
C LEU A 138 2.64 -1.56 1.74
N ASN A 139 2.29 -0.28 1.77
CA ASN A 139 3.17 0.76 2.28
C ASN A 139 3.10 0.77 3.83
N ILE A 140 4.27 0.72 4.47
CA ILE A 140 4.40 0.73 5.93
C ILE A 140 5.52 1.71 6.29
N SER A 141 5.27 2.61 7.24
CA SER A 141 6.33 3.48 7.74
C SER A 141 7.32 2.71 8.62
N PRO A 142 8.60 3.12 8.65
CA PRO A 142 9.58 2.52 9.56
C PRO A 142 9.18 2.62 11.04
N GLU A 143 8.51 3.70 11.41
CA GLU A 143 8.02 3.94 12.78
C GLU A 143 6.98 2.89 13.18
N THR A 144 6.02 2.62 12.29
CA THR A 144 5.01 1.58 12.52
C THR A 144 5.63 0.19 12.53
N LEU A 145 6.57 -0.10 11.62
CA LEU A 145 7.22 -1.41 11.53
C LEU A 145 8.00 -1.77 12.81
N THR A 146 8.59 -0.78 13.47
CA THR A 146 9.35 -0.96 14.72
C THR A 146 8.49 -0.86 15.98
N HIS A 147 7.22 -0.52 15.85
CA HIS A 147 6.33 -0.35 17.01
C HIS A 147 6.01 -1.71 17.67
N PRO A 148 6.04 -1.80 19.02
CA PRO A 148 5.78 -3.08 19.73
C PRO A 148 4.42 -3.71 19.45
N SER A 149 3.42 -2.89 19.08
CA SER A 149 2.08 -3.36 18.71
C SER A 149 1.98 -3.85 17.26
N PHE A 150 3.06 -3.75 16.48
CA PHE A 150 3.10 -4.29 15.13
C PHE A 150 3.42 -5.80 15.21
N LYS A 151 2.39 -6.63 15.03
CA LYS A 151 2.50 -8.10 14.99
C LYS A 151 1.86 -8.65 13.74
#